data_b30e175709e4fe4850fe65a9e68b451b
#
_entry.id   b30e175709e4fe4850fe65a9e68b451b
#
_cell.length_a   1.000
_cell.length_b   1.000
_cell.length_c   1.000
_cell.angle_alpha   90.00
_cell.angle_beta   90.00
_cell.angle_gamma   90.00
#
_symmetry.space_group_name_H-M   'P 1'
#
loop_
_entity.id
_entity.type
_entity.pdbx_description
1 polymer ?
#
loop_
_entity_poly.entity_id
_entity_poly.type
_entity_poly.pdbx_seq_one_letter_code
_entity_poly.pdbx_strand_id
1 'polypeptide(L)' 'FYTRKETADLLHVTLPTLARLTKDGLLISKRVGSRILYEADAIDEAVKKQVIFKYRRA' A
#
# COMPACT_ATOMS: atom_id res chain seq x y z
N PHE A 1 11.36 -0.58 5.27
CA PHE A 1 10.47 -1.17 4.25
C PHE A 1 9.48 -2.11 4.90
N TYR A 2 8.30 -2.21 4.31
CA TYR A 2 7.24 -3.10 4.75
C TYR A 2 6.90 -4.08 3.66
N THR A 3 6.58 -5.32 4.06
CA THR A 3 6.08 -6.31 3.10
C THR A 3 4.64 -5.97 2.72
N ARG A 4 4.12 -6.67 1.71
CA ARG A 4 2.72 -6.48 1.31
C ARG A 4 1.76 -6.73 2.47
N LYS A 5 1.99 -7.81 3.19
CA LYS A 5 1.12 -8.16 4.31
C LYS A 5 1.18 -7.11 5.41
N GLU A 6 2.39 -6.67 5.74
CA GLU A 6 2.56 -5.64 6.75
C GLU A 6 1.89 -4.33 6.34
N THR A 7 2.05 -3.97 5.07
CA THR A 7 1.44 -2.74 4.54
C THR A 7 -0.08 -2.83 4.58
N ALA A 8 -0.64 -3.96 4.18
CA ALA A 8 -2.09 -4.16 4.22
C ALA A 8 -2.61 -4.05 5.64
N ASP A 9 -1.91 -4.65 6.59
CA ASP A 9 -2.29 -4.57 8.00
C ASP A 9 -2.22 -3.14 8.51
N LEU A 10 -1.16 -2.42 8.15
CA LEU A 10 -0.96 -1.03 8.56
C LEU A 10 -2.08 -0.14 8.05
N LEU A 11 -2.50 -0.35 6.82
CA LEU A 11 -3.51 0.48 6.17
C LEU A 11 -4.93 -0.03 6.40
N HIS A 12 -5.07 -1.18 7.07
CA HIS A 12 -6.37 -1.81 7.33
C HIS A 12 -7.12 -2.11 6.04
N VAL A 13 -6.41 -2.60 5.04
CA VAL A 13 -7.01 -3.01 3.78
C VAL A 13 -6.66 -4.47 3.50
N THR A 14 -7.39 -5.09 2.58
CA THR A 14 -7.09 -6.45 2.17
C THR A 14 -5.95 -6.45 1.16
N LEU A 15 -5.35 -7.63 0.95
CA LEU A 15 -4.28 -7.76 -0.04
C LEU A 15 -4.75 -7.41 -1.46
N PRO A 16 -5.93 -7.87 -1.91
CA PRO A 16 -6.44 -7.45 -3.22
C PRO A 16 -6.60 -5.95 -3.36
N THR A 17 -7.06 -5.28 -2.31
CA THR A 17 -7.20 -3.82 -2.31
C THR A 17 -5.84 -3.16 -2.41
N LEU A 18 -4.86 -3.67 -1.66
CA LEU A 18 -3.50 -3.15 -1.72
C LEU A 18 -2.92 -3.29 -3.13
N ALA A 19 -3.14 -4.44 -3.76
CA ALA A 19 -2.67 -4.66 -5.12
C ALA A 19 -3.29 -3.65 -6.10
N ARG A 20 -4.56 -3.34 -5.91
CA ARG A 20 -5.26 -2.35 -6.75
C ARG A 20 -4.67 -0.96 -6.54
N LEU A 21 -4.42 -0.58 -5.29
CA LEU A 21 -3.81 0.71 -4.99
C LEU A 21 -2.45 0.85 -5.68
N THR A 22 -1.67 -0.21 -5.65
CA THR A 22 -0.37 -0.22 -6.30
C THR A 22 -0.51 -0.14 -7.82
N LYS A 23 -1.43 -0.89 -8.38
CA LYS A 23 -1.67 -0.92 -9.82
C LYS A 23 -2.13 0.44 -10.33
N ASP A 24 -2.96 1.12 -9.56
CA ASP A 24 -3.48 2.43 -9.93
C ASP A 24 -2.47 3.55 -9.73
N GLY A 25 -1.30 3.23 -9.16
CA GLY A 25 -0.26 4.22 -8.95
C GLY A 25 -0.47 5.09 -7.72
N LEU A 26 -1.44 4.74 -6.87
CA LEU A 26 -1.71 5.50 -5.67
C LEU A 26 -0.76 5.15 -4.53
N LEU A 27 -0.11 4.02 -4.64
CA LEU A 27 0.85 3.55 -3.65
C LEU A 27 2.01 2.91 -4.39
N ILE A 28 3.20 3.43 -4.18
CA ILE A 28 4.38 2.99 -4.91
C ILE A 28 5.09 1.89 -4.14
N SER A 29 5.43 0.82 -4.85
CA SER A 29 6.17 -0.29 -4.29
C SER A 29 7.50 -0.45 -4.98
N LYS A 30 8.40 -1.19 -4.34
CA LYS A 30 9.69 -1.57 -4.91
C LYS A 30 9.78 -3.08 -4.98
N ARG A 31 10.31 -3.57 -6.08
CA ARG A 31 10.54 -5.00 -6.23
C ARG A 31 11.99 -5.31 -5.94
N VAL A 32 12.20 -6.21 -4.97
CA VAL A 32 13.53 -6.66 -4.61
C VAL A 32 13.56 -8.17 -4.75
N GLY A 33 14.18 -8.66 -5.82
CA GLY A 33 14.13 -10.07 -6.13
C GLY A 33 12.70 -10.49 -6.41
N SER A 34 12.22 -11.48 -5.68
CA SER A 34 10.83 -11.96 -5.80
C SER A 34 9.90 -11.30 -4.79
N ARG A 35 10.39 -10.31 -4.04
CA ARG A 35 9.60 -9.65 -3.01
C ARG A 35 9.17 -8.27 -3.44
N ILE A 36 7.99 -7.88 -3.01
CA ILE A 36 7.47 -6.54 -3.20
C ILE A 36 7.49 -5.86 -1.84
N LEU A 37 8.15 -4.69 -1.78
CA LEU A 37 8.28 -3.94 -0.54
C LEU A 37 7.74 -2.53 -0.73
N TYR A 38 7.24 -1.97 0.36
CA TYR A 38 6.72 -0.61 0.36
C TYR A 38 7.55 0.24 1.31
N GLU A 39 7.93 1.43 0.86
CA GLU A 39 8.67 2.36 1.71
C GLU A 39 7.71 3.03 2.69
N ALA A 40 8.18 3.24 3.90
CA ALA A 40 7.38 3.92 4.92
C ALA A 40 6.93 5.30 4.44
N ASP A 41 7.82 6.02 3.76
CA ASP A 41 7.50 7.35 3.24
C ASP A 41 6.36 7.30 2.21
N ALA A 42 6.36 6.30 1.35
CA ALA A 42 5.31 6.15 0.35
C ALA A 42 3.96 5.87 1.01
N ILE A 43 3.96 5.05 2.04
CA ILE A 43 2.75 4.75 2.80
C ILE A 43 2.23 6.02 3.48
N ASP A 44 3.13 6.76 4.11
CA ASP A 44 2.78 7.99 4.81
C ASP A 44 2.18 9.01 3.85
N GLU A 45 2.76 9.16 2.67
CA GLU A 45 2.26 10.07 1.65
C GLU A 45 0.85 9.68 1.20
N ALA A 46 0.61 8.40 1.00
CA ALA A 46 -0.70 7.93 0.57
C ALA A 46 -1.75 8.21 1.63
N VAL A 47 -1.40 8.04 2.90
CA VAL A 47 -2.31 8.35 4.01
C VAL A 47 -2.58 9.85 4.08
N LYS A 48 -1.55 10.67 3.93
CA LYS A 48 -1.72 12.12 3.97
C LYS A 48 -2.61 12.63 2.86
N LYS A 49 -2.54 12.02 1.69
CA LYS A 49 -3.38 12.40 0.56
C LYS A 49 -4.77 11.80 0.66
N GLN A 50 -5.01 10.99 1.67
CA GLN A 50 -6.29 10.36 1.94
C GLN A 50 -6.79 9.45 0.82
N VAL A 51 -5.92 9.07 -0.11
CA VAL A 51 -6.33 8.18 -1.20
C VAL A 51 -6.71 6.79 -0.69
N ILE A 52 -6.11 6.39 0.43
CA ILE A 52 -6.39 5.09 1.03
C ILE A 52 -7.84 4.98 1.48
N PHE A 53 -8.40 6.07 1.98
CA PHE A 53 -9.75 6.06 2.54
C PHE A 53 -10.83 5.77 1.49
N LYS A 54 -10.55 6.07 0.25
CA LYS A 54 -11.49 5.76 -0.83
C LYS A 54 -11.63 4.26 -1.04
N TYR A 55 -10.59 3.49 -0.68
CA TYR A 55 -10.54 2.05 -0.90
C TYR A 55 -10.79 1.27 0.37
N ARG A 56 -10.80 1.95 1.51
CA ARG A 56 -10.97 1.35 2.82
C ARG A 56 -12.44 1.36 3.21
N ARG A 57 -13.21 0.60 2.50
CA ARG A 57 -14.63 0.54 2.81
C ARG A 57 -14.90 -0.63 3.73
N ALA A 58 -15.63 -0.34 4.77
CA ALA A 58 -16.03 -1.38 5.69
C ALA A 58 -17.09 -2.26 5.04
#